data_fcfb4c93d093864a9d8d3df9f5ec708d
#
_entry.id   fcfb4c93d093864a9d8d3df9f5ec708d
#
_cell.length_a   1.000
_cell.length_b   1.000
_cell.length_c   1.000
_cell.angle_alpha   90.00
_cell.angle_beta   90.00
_cell.angle_gamma   90.00
#
_symmetry.space_group_name_H-M   'P 1'
#
loop_
_entity.id
_entity.type
_entity.pdbx_description
1 polymer ?
#
loop_
_entity_poly.entity_id
_entity_poly.type
_entity_poly.pdbx_seq_one_letter_code
_entity_poly.pdbx_strand_id
1 'polypeptide(L)'
;TILFESEGRKIEDNTLSEIFSWTRLHTFYVQYVCNLLFETAQKTINNDLVNKIFYEILTSFEPLYLNYRNLIPVHQYRLLQAIASEGGISQPTSAVFIKKHNLTTASSVTTSLKALAEKEMIVNDDGQWLVYDVFFSRWLEYRYRQ
;
A
#
# COMPACT_ATOMS: atom_id res chain seq x y z
N THR A 1 -14.18 16.10 -2.81
CA THR A 1 -15.55 16.14 -3.36
C THR A 1 -15.97 17.54 -3.74
N ILE A 2 -15.82 18.51 -2.84
CA ILE A 2 -16.20 19.92 -3.11
C ILE A 2 -15.53 20.45 -4.38
N LEU A 3 -14.24 20.16 -4.59
CA LEU A 3 -13.51 20.61 -5.78
C LEU A 3 -14.09 20.00 -7.06
N PHE A 4 -14.40 18.70 -7.06
CA PHE A 4 -15.00 18.03 -8.21
C PHE A 4 -16.42 18.56 -8.49
N GLU A 5 -17.19 18.79 -7.45
CA GLU A 5 -18.54 19.33 -7.58
C GLU A 5 -18.55 20.76 -8.14
N SER A 6 -17.60 21.61 -7.72
CA SER A 6 -17.48 22.98 -8.21
C SER A 6 -17.17 23.05 -9.71
N GLU A 7 -16.52 22.02 -10.27
CA GLU A 7 -16.22 21.90 -11.69
C GLU A 7 -17.32 21.15 -12.47
N GLY A 8 -18.47 20.88 -11.84
CA GLY A 8 -19.55 20.14 -12.44
C GLY A 8 -19.28 18.65 -12.59
N ARG A 9 -18.33 18.12 -11.85
CA ARG A 9 -17.97 16.71 -11.85
C ARG A 9 -18.67 15.97 -10.73
N LYS A 10 -18.93 14.69 -10.95
CA LYS A 10 -19.52 13.80 -9.96
C LYS A 10 -18.54 12.71 -9.58
N ILE A 11 -18.46 12.43 -8.27
CA ILE A 11 -17.77 11.25 -7.75
C ILE A 11 -18.80 10.39 -7.00
N GLU A 12 -18.86 9.11 -7.34
CA GLU A 12 -19.80 8.19 -6.68
C GLU A 12 -19.34 7.89 -5.24
N ASP A 13 -20.30 7.69 -4.32
CA ASP A 13 -20.00 7.47 -2.91
C ASP A 13 -19.13 6.23 -2.67
N ASN A 14 -19.44 5.13 -3.37
CA ASN A 14 -18.64 3.90 -3.29
C ASN A 14 -17.23 4.09 -3.87
N THR A 15 -17.09 4.93 -4.87
CA THR A 15 -15.78 5.28 -5.45
C THR A 15 -14.93 6.07 -4.46
N LEU A 16 -15.54 7.02 -3.77
CA LEU A 16 -14.85 7.79 -2.73
C LEU A 16 -14.39 6.89 -1.59
N SER A 17 -15.24 5.94 -1.17
CA SER A 17 -14.89 4.93 -0.16
C SER A 17 -13.71 4.07 -0.59
N GLU A 18 -13.64 3.70 -1.87
CA GLU A 18 -12.52 2.95 -2.44
C GLU A 18 -11.21 3.74 -2.36
N ILE A 19 -11.24 5.03 -2.70
CA ILE A 19 -10.07 5.91 -2.58
C ILE A 19 -9.60 5.97 -1.14
N PHE A 20 -10.50 6.17 -0.19
CA PHE A 20 -10.17 6.27 1.22
C PHE A 20 -9.60 4.97 1.78
N SER A 21 -10.16 3.83 1.39
CA SER A 21 -9.66 2.52 1.79
C SER A 21 -8.26 2.26 1.24
N TRP A 22 -8.08 2.50 -0.06
CA TRP A 22 -6.81 2.23 -0.73
C TRP A 22 -5.67 3.09 -0.20
N THR A 23 -5.96 4.36 0.11
CA THR A 23 -5.00 5.33 0.64
C THR A 23 -4.85 5.31 2.15
N ARG A 24 -5.61 4.46 2.86
CA ARG A 24 -5.67 4.39 4.33
C ARG A 24 -6.06 5.74 4.95
N LEU A 25 -6.87 6.54 4.28
CA LEU A 25 -7.27 7.89 4.71
C LEU A 25 -6.09 8.84 4.92
N HIS A 26 -4.90 8.49 4.46
CA HIS A 26 -3.72 9.33 4.63
C HIS A 26 -3.79 10.51 3.67
N THR A 27 -3.79 11.71 4.21
CA THR A 27 -4.03 12.96 3.45
C THR A 27 -3.18 13.10 2.21
N PHE A 28 -1.87 12.84 2.32
CA PHE A 28 -0.95 12.94 1.17
C PHE A 28 -1.38 12.04 0.02
N TYR A 29 -1.69 10.78 0.31
CA TYR A 29 -2.05 9.80 -0.72
C TYR A 29 -3.44 10.07 -1.30
N VAL A 30 -4.38 10.50 -0.46
CA VAL A 30 -5.72 10.92 -0.91
C VAL A 30 -5.58 12.08 -1.90
N GLN A 31 -4.81 13.11 -1.54
CA GLN A 31 -4.58 14.27 -2.41
C GLN A 31 -3.90 13.87 -3.71
N TYR A 32 -2.92 12.98 -3.66
CA TYR A 32 -2.22 12.50 -4.84
C TYR A 32 -3.19 11.85 -5.83
N VAL A 33 -4.02 10.93 -5.35
CA VAL A 33 -5.04 10.26 -6.19
C VAL A 33 -6.05 11.28 -6.73
N CYS A 34 -6.57 12.15 -5.88
CA CYS A 34 -7.57 13.14 -6.28
C CYS A 34 -7.02 14.13 -7.31
N ASN A 35 -5.76 14.53 -7.18
CA ASN A 35 -5.12 15.41 -8.17
C ASN A 35 -5.04 14.76 -9.56
N LEU A 36 -4.67 13.48 -9.61
CA LEU A 36 -4.64 12.75 -10.87
C LEU A 36 -6.04 12.59 -11.48
N LEU A 37 -7.03 12.29 -10.65
CA LEU A 37 -8.42 12.21 -11.09
C LEU A 37 -8.92 13.55 -11.61
N PHE A 38 -8.56 14.64 -10.93
CA PHE A 38 -8.94 15.99 -11.34
C PHE A 38 -8.38 16.36 -12.72
N GLU A 39 -7.18 15.88 -13.04
CA GLU A 39 -6.54 16.11 -14.35
C GLU A 39 -7.23 15.35 -15.49
N THR A 40 -8.06 14.36 -15.21
CA THR A 40 -8.79 13.64 -16.24
C THR A 40 -9.92 14.51 -16.81
N ALA A 41 -10.30 14.27 -18.06
CA ALA A 41 -11.40 14.98 -18.72
C ALA A 41 -12.78 14.39 -18.38
N GLN A 42 -12.84 13.36 -17.55
CA GLN A 42 -14.08 12.66 -17.21
C GLN A 42 -14.96 13.47 -16.28
N LYS A 43 -16.24 13.57 -16.60
CA LYS A 43 -17.22 14.27 -15.76
C LYS A 43 -17.70 13.42 -14.58
N THR A 44 -17.74 12.10 -14.77
CA THR A 44 -18.12 11.14 -13.73
C THR A 44 -16.91 10.33 -13.34
N ILE A 45 -16.61 10.31 -12.04
CA ILE A 45 -15.52 9.53 -11.47
C ILE A 45 -16.15 8.25 -10.90
N ASN A 46 -15.81 7.13 -11.51
CA ASN A 46 -16.29 5.80 -11.11
C ASN A 46 -15.13 4.88 -10.71
N ASN A 47 -15.46 3.67 -10.24
CA ASN A 47 -14.45 2.71 -9.80
C ASN A 47 -13.49 2.29 -10.91
N ASP A 48 -13.96 2.17 -12.14
CA ASP A 48 -13.10 1.78 -13.27
C ASP A 48 -12.00 2.82 -13.51
N LEU A 49 -12.37 4.10 -13.48
CA LEU A 49 -11.39 5.19 -13.63
C LEU A 49 -10.41 5.21 -12.45
N VAL A 50 -10.91 5.05 -11.23
CA VAL A 50 -10.07 5.02 -10.02
C VAL A 50 -9.09 3.86 -10.05
N ASN A 51 -9.53 2.67 -10.42
CA ASN A 51 -8.66 1.50 -10.54
C ASN A 51 -7.58 1.70 -11.61
N LYS A 52 -7.92 2.37 -12.70
CA LYS A 52 -6.94 2.74 -13.72
C LYS A 52 -5.88 3.69 -13.14
N ILE A 53 -6.30 4.69 -12.37
CA ILE A 53 -5.38 5.64 -11.72
C ILE A 53 -4.49 4.92 -10.71
N PHE A 54 -5.03 4.01 -9.90
CA PHE A 54 -4.23 3.19 -8.98
C PHE A 54 -3.14 2.42 -9.72
N TYR A 55 -3.50 1.77 -10.82
CA TYR A 55 -2.54 1.03 -11.63
C TYR A 55 -1.46 1.97 -12.21
N GLU A 56 -1.84 3.12 -12.72
CA GLU A 56 -0.90 4.12 -13.26
C GLU A 56 0.08 4.63 -12.19
N ILE A 57 -0.41 4.86 -10.96
CA ILE A 57 0.44 5.24 -9.83
C ILE A 57 1.49 4.15 -9.55
N LEU A 58 1.04 2.91 -9.40
CA LEU A 58 1.94 1.79 -9.11
C LEU A 58 2.97 1.59 -10.23
N THR A 59 2.55 1.70 -11.48
CA THR A 59 3.43 1.57 -12.62
C THR A 59 4.46 2.69 -12.67
N SER A 60 4.06 3.92 -12.35
CA SER A 60 4.98 5.07 -12.37
C SER A 60 6.07 4.98 -11.31
N PHE A 61 5.78 4.38 -10.15
CA PHE A 61 6.74 4.18 -9.06
C PHE A 61 7.52 2.86 -9.15
N GLU A 62 7.15 1.96 -10.05
CA GLU A 62 7.75 0.63 -10.12
C GLU A 62 9.28 0.64 -10.22
N PRO A 63 9.94 1.49 -11.02
CA PRO A 63 11.40 1.52 -11.06
C PRO A 63 12.04 1.79 -9.71
N LEU A 64 11.45 2.69 -8.91
CA LEU A 64 11.91 2.99 -7.56
C LEU A 64 11.75 1.78 -6.64
N TYR A 65 10.58 1.13 -6.69
CA TYR A 65 10.28 0.00 -5.81
C TYR A 65 11.11 -1.24 -6.16
N LEU A 66 11.38 -1.47 -7.43
CA LEU A 66 12.29 -2.53 -7.86
C LEU A 66 13.70 -2.31 -7.33
N ASN A 67 14.14 -1.06 -7.25
CA ASN A 67 15.44 -0.72 -6.68
C ASN A 67 15.50 -1.04 -5.18
N TYR A 68 14.42 -0.86 -4.44
CA TYR A 68 14.35 -1.24 -3.03
C TYR A 68 14.65 -2.72 -2.81
N ARG A 69 14.21 -3.58 -3.73
CA ARG A 69 14.49 -5.02 -3.66
C ARG A 69 15.98 -5.32 -3.62
N ASN A 70 16.79 -4.53 -4.31
CA ASN A 70 18.23 -4.70 -4.35
C ASN A 70 18.94 -4.15 -3.10
N LEU A 71 18.30 -3.20 -2.39
CA LEU A 71 18.87 -2.52 -1.24
C LEU A 71 18.49 -3.16 0.10
N ILE A 72 17.46 -4.00 0.11
CA ILE A 72 16.91 -4.60 1.33
C ILE A 72 17.28 -6.08 1.36
N PRO A 73 17.80 -6.59 2.48
CA PRO A 73 18.10 -8.03 2.62
C PRO A 73 16.86 -8.90 2.34
N VAL A 74 17.08 -10.06 1.74
CA VAL A 74 16.02 -10.95 1.27
C VAL A 74 14.99 -11.27 2.35
N HIS A 75 15.45 -11.59 3.57
CA HIS A 75 14.53 -11.92 4.67
C HIS A 75 13.64 -10.74 5.06
N GLN A 76 14.19 -9.54 5.06
CA GLN A 76 13.43 -8.32 5.34
C GLN A 76 12.44 -8.02 4.22
N TYR A 77 12.85 -8.19 2.97
CA TYR A 77 11.98 -7.98 1.83
C TYR A 77 10.79 -8.94 1.82
N ARG A 78 11.04 -10.22 2.13
CA ARG A 78 9.97 -11.22 2.27
C ARG A 78 8.98 -10.85 3.36
N LEU A 79 9.46 -10.32 4.48
CA LEU A 79 8.59 -9.87 5.55
C LEU A 79 7.75 -8.66 5.12
N LEU A 80 8.34 -7.70 4.39
CA LEU A 80 7.60 -6.59 3.81
C LEU A 80 6.46 -7.07 2.91
N GLN A 81 6.75 -8.00 2.01
CA GLN A 81 5.74 -8.59 1.12
C GLN A 81 4.62 -9.26 1.92
N ALA A 82 4.97 -10.01 2.95
CA ALA A 82 4.02 -10.70 3.81
C ALA A 82 3.10 -9.72 4.54
N ILE A 83 3.67 -8.68 5.15
CA ILE A 83 2.91 -7.64 5.84
C ILE A 83 1.97 -6.92 4.87
N ALA A 84 2.47 -6.55 3.71
CA ALA A 84 1.67 -5.85 2.69
C ALA A 84 0.50 -6.71 2.21
N SER A 85 0.73 -8.00 1.96
CA SER A 85 -0.31 -8.90 1.47
C SER A 85 -1.43 -9.14 2.48
N GLU A 86 -1.13 -9.04 3.78
CA GLU A 86 -2.15 -9.16 4.83
C GLU A 86 -2.88 -7.83 5.09
N GLY A 87 -2.40 -6.72 4.54
CA GLY A 87 -2.95 -5.41 4.84
C GLY A 87 -2.66 -4.96 6.26
N GLY A 88 -1.65 -5.54 6.89
CA GLY A 88 -1.27 -5.33 8.28
C GLY A 88 -1.29 -6.63 9.07
N ILE A 89 -0.48 -6.73 10.09
CA ILE A 89 -0.35 -7.94 10.91
C ILE A 89 -0.15 -7.57 12.39
N SER A 90 -0.94 -8.17 13.27
CA SER A 90 -0.83 -7.97 14.72
C SER A 90 0.12 -8.96 15.37
N GLN A 91 0.25 -10.16 14.80
CA GLN A 91 1.08 -11.24 15.35
C GLN A 91 2.06 -11.78 14.31
N PRO A 92 3.12 -11.02 14.00
CA PRO A 92 4.05 -11.38 12.93
C PRO A 92 4.90 -12.62 13.24
N THR A 93 4.99 -13.03 14.51
CA THR A 93 5.72 -14.22 14.92
C THR A 93 4.83 -15.46 15.10
N SER A 94 3.54 -15.37 14.76
CA SER A 94 2.64 -16.52 14.83
C SER A 94 3.04 -17.61 13.84
N ALA A 95 2.84 -18.86 14.23
CA ALA A 95 3.14 -20.01 13.37
C ALA A 95 2.34 -19.98 12.06
N VAL A 96 1.08 -19.52 12.12
CA VAL A 96 0.21 -19.40 10.96
C VAL A 96 0.78 -18.43 9.94
N PHE A 97 1.19 -17.25 10.37
CA PHE A 97 1.76 -16.21 9.49
C PHE A 97 3.08 -16.66 8.89
N ILE A 98 3.98 -17.21 9.72
CA ILE A 98 5.29 -17.69 9.28
C ILE A 98 5.14 -18.79 8.23
N LYS A 99 4.24 -19.75 8.46
CA LYS A 99 4.01 -20.84 7.51
C LYS A 99 3.36 -20.35 6.22
N LYS A 100 2.36 -19.49 6.33
CA LYS A 100 1.64 -18.96 5.16
C LYS A 100 2.56 -18.23 4.19
N HIS A 101 3.52 -17.47 4.71
CA HIS A 101 4.42 -16.64 3.91
C HIS A 101 5.82 -17.23 3.77
N ASN A 102 5.99 -18.47 4.21
CA ASN A 102 7.27 -19.18 4.11
C ASN A 102 8.44 -18.38 4.70
N LEU A 103 8.18 -17.78 5.84
CA LEU A 103 9.20 -17.10 6.65
C LEU A 103 9.88 -18.15 7.53
N THR A 104 11.18 -18.03 7.76
CA THR A 104 11.96 -19.14 8.32
C THR A 104 11.60 -19.48 9.76
N THR A 105 11.82 -18.56 10.69
CA THR A 105 11.57 -18.76 12.13
C THR A 105 11.02 -17.50 12.78
N ALA A 106 10.41 -17.65 13.95
CA ALA A 106 9.96 -16.51 14.74
C ALA A 106 11.12 -15.57 15.11
N SER A 107 12.28 -16.11 15.41
CA SER A 107 13.48 -15.34 15.73
C SER A 107 13.94 -14.51 14.53
N SER A 108 13.97 -15.09 13.34
CA SER A 108 14.30 -14.41 12.10
C SER A 108 13.31 -13.27 11.81
N VAL A 109 12.02 -13.53 12.00
CA VAL A 109 10.97 -12.50 11.83
C VAL A 109 11.17 -11.36 12.81
N THR A 110 11.43 -11.65 14.08
CA THR A 110 11.68 -10.61 15.10
C THR A 110 12.85 -9.73 14.73
N THR A 111 13.95 -10.33 14.29
CA THR A 111 15.16 -9.60 13.87
C THR A 111 14.87 -8.72 12.65
N SER A 112 14.19 -9.27 11.63
CA SER A 112 13.81 -8.52 10.43
C SER A 112 12.84 -7.40 10.74
N LEU A 113 11.87 -7.64 11.62
CA LEU A 113 10.89 -6.64 12.04
C LEU A 113 11.57 -5.43 12.68
N LYS A 114 12.51 -5.69 13.59
CA LYS A 114 13.29 -4.63 14.24
C LYS A 114 14.08 -3.81 13.22
N ALA A 115 14.77 -4.50 12.31
CA ALA A 115 15.55 -3.83 11.28
C ALA A 115 14.69 -2.97 10.35
N LEU A 116 13.52 -3.45 9.95
CA LEU A 116 12.60 -2.71 9.11
C LEU A 116 12.00 -1.50 9.83
N ALA A 117 11.70 -1.65 11.13
CA ALA A 117 11.20 -0.54 11.95
C ALA A 117 12.27 0.55 12.10
N GLU A 118 13.53 0.18 12.31
CA GLU A 118 14.65 1.12 12.39
C GLU A 118 14.88 1.86 11.06
N LYS A 119 14.62 1.21 9.95
CA LYS A 119 14.66 1.81 8.60
C LYS A 119 13.42 2.63 8.28
N GLU A 120 12.45 2.69 9.17
CA GLU A 120 11.17 3.38 8.97
C GLU A 120 10.38 2.85 7.76
N MET A 121 10.57 1.59 7.41
CA MET A 121 9.83 0.94 6.32
C MET A 121 8.51 0.32 6.78
N ILE A 122 8.39 0.05 8.07
CA ILE A 122 7.16 -0.40 8.70
C ILE A 122 6.86 0.46 9.93
N VAL A 123 5.59 0.51 10.28
CA VAL A 123 5.10 1.26 11.45
C VAL A 123 4.10 0.40 12.20
N ASN A 124 4.10 0.52 13.53
CA ASN A 124 3.07 -0.08 14.36
C ASN A 124 1.96 0.95 14.58
N ASP A 125 0.78 0.65 14.08
CA ASP A 125 -0.41 1.48 14.21
C ASP A 125 -1.48 0.70 14.98
N ASP A 126 -1.68 1.10 16.23
CA ASP A 126 -2.68 0.51 17.12
C ASP A 126 -2.56 -1.03 17.21
N GLY A 127 -1.35 -1.52 17.38
CA GLY A 127 -1.05 -2.94 17.53
C GLY A 127 -0.88 -3.71 16.23
N GLN A 128 -1.03 -3.07 15.09
CA GLN A 128 -0.79 -3.68 13.79
C GLN A 128 0.45 -3.12 13.12
N TRP A 129 1.28 -4.00 12.59
CA TRP A 129 2.40 -3.62 11.75
C TRP A 129 1.93 -3.43 10.32
N LEU A 130 2.27 -2.29 9.75
CA LEU A 130 1.92 -1.89 8.39
C LEU A 130 3.19 -1.46 7.65
N VAL A 131 3.23 -1.68 6.34
CA VAL A 131 4.24 -1.03 5.51
C VAL A 131 3.95 0.48 5.51
N TYR A 132 4.95 1.28 5.84
CA TYR A 132 4.77 2.71 6.10
C TYR A 132 4.29 3.48 4.86
N ASP A 133 4.95 3.29 3.73
CA ASP A 133 4.57 3.93 2.46
C ASP A 133 3.37 3.19 1.86
N VAL A 134 2.24 3.87 1.77
CA VAL A 134 0.99 3.28 1.30
C VAL A 134 1.10 2.80 -0.14
N PHE A 135 1.65 3.59 -1.04
CA PHE A 135 1.81 3.19 -2.44
C PHE A 135 2.76 2.00 -2.60
N PHE A 136 3.86 2.00 -1.86
CA PHE A 136 4.78 0.87 -1.83
C PHE A 136 4.08 -0.39 -1.30
N SER A 137 3.30 -0.26 -0.24
CA SER A 137 2.50 -1.36 0.31
C SER A 137 1.55 -1.95 -0.74
N ARG A 138 0.84 -1.09 -1.47
CA ARG A 138 -0.07 -1.52 -2.54
C ARG A 138 0.66 -2.18 -3.70
N TRP A 139 1.83 -1.66 -4.07
CA TRP A 139 2.67 -2.26 -5.09
C TRP A 139 3.19 -3.64 -4.67
N LEU A 140 3.66 -3.79 -3.43
CA LEU A 140 4.10 -5.09 -2.89
C LEU A 140 2.97 -6.12 -2.92
N GLU A 141 1.78 -5.72 -2.48
CA GLU A 141 0.59 -6.57 -2.51
C GLU A 141 0.25 -7.02 -3.94
N TYR A 142 0.27 -6.09 -4.87
CA TYR A 142 0.00 -6.36 -6.29
C TYR A 142 1.01 -7.34 -6.87
N ARG A 143 2.31 -7.11 -6.64
CA ARG A 143 3.39 -7.96 -7.17
C ARG A 143 3.45 -9.34 -6.50
N TYR A 144 3.15 -9.41 -5.22
CA TYR A 144 3.21 -10.67 -4.47
C TYR A 144 2.15 -11.67 -4.93
N ARG A 145 1.01 -11.18 -5.40
CA ARG A 145 -0.07 -12.03 -5.91
C ARG A 145 0.17 -12.56 -7.31
N GLN A 146 1.17 -12.06 -8.01
CA GLN A 146 1.57 -12.51 -9.33
C GLN A 146 2.76 -13.48 -9.23
#